data_8750c4dbcbd1831903a5b5d5792063b6
#
_entry.id   8750c4dbcbd1831903a5b5d5792063b6
#
_cell.length_a   1.000
_cell.length_b   1.000
_cell.length_c   1.000
_cell.angle_alpha   90.00
_cell.angle_beta   90.00
_cell.angle_gamma   90.00
#
_symmetry.space_group_name_H-M   'P 1'
#
loop_
_entity.id
_entity.type
_entity.pdbx_description
1 polymer ?
#
loop_
_entity_poly.entity_id
_entity_poly.type
_entity_poly.pdbx_seq_one_letter_code
_entity_poly.pdbx_strand_id
1 'polypeptide(L)'
;LVGSEMCIRDRYDRTAVEENMKRKAAQNSMPHHAGCPGAMMRQIAPKNDIADFESTKKMQSQLQNWPVQIKLAPINAPYFSSANLLIAADCTAYAYANFHSEFIKGKIVLIGCPKLDDIDYSEKLTQIIKQNDIKSVTIVRMEVPCCGGLEHAVKSAIQASGKFLPWRVVTISIDGKILD
;
A
#
# COMPACT_ATOMS: atom_id res chain seq x y z
N LEU A 1 -41.85 3.80 19.93
CA LEU A 1 -42.02 5.17 19.44
C LEU A 1 -40.86 6.04 19.95
N VAL A 2 -39.75 6.11 19.29
CA VAL A 2 -38.89 7.30 19.24
C VAL A 2 -37.99 7.09 18.04
N GLY A 3 -38.27 7.80 16.96
CA GLY A 3 -37.35 7.96 15.87
C GLY A 3 -36.20 8.88 16.30
N SER A 4 -34.98 8.40 16.31
CA SER A 4 -33.80 9.24 16.37
C SER A 4 -33.36 9.56 14.94
N GLU A 5 -33.97 10.60 14.37
CA GLU A 5 -33.44 11.26 13.20
C GLU A 5 -32.18 12.04 13.63
N MET A 6 -31.06 11.43 13.51
CA MET A 6 -29.78 12.13 13.57
C MET A 6 -29.53 12.75 12.19
N CYS A 7 -30.33 13.79 11.88
CA CYS A 7 -30.03 14.68 10.76
C CYS A 7 -28.81 15.53 11.13
N ILE A 8 -27.63 15.10 10.77
CA ILE A 8 -26.48 15.99 10.60
C ILE A 8 -26.85 16.87 9.39
N ARG A 9 -27.51 17.98 9.62
CA ARG A 9 -27.60 19.08 8.66
C ARG A 9 -26.25 19.79 8.65
N ASP A 10 -25.28 19.20 7.99
CA ASP A 10 -24.16 19.98 7.50
C ASP A 10 -24.73 21.02 6.55
N ARG A 11 -24.70 22.28 6.96
CA ARG A 11 -24.97 23.40 6.05
C ARG A 11 -23.83 23.43 5.04
N TYR A 12 -24.06 22.71 3.96
CA TYR A 12 -23.16 22.67 2.83
C TYR A 12 -23.08 24.09 2.24
N ASP A 13 -21.90 24.71 2.40
CA ASP A 13 -21.67 26.03 1.82
C ASP A 13 -21.50 25.89 0.31
N ARG A 14 -22.62 26.09 -0.41
CA ARG A 14 -22.69 25.98 -1.87
C ARG A 14 -21.71 26.93 -2.56
N THR A 15 -21.51 28.13 -2.01
CA THR A 15 -20.61 29.14 -2.58
C THR A 15 -19.15 28.71 -2.50
N ALA A 16 -18.72 28.20 -1.36
CA ALA A 16 -17.37 27.66 -1.19
C ALA A 16 -17.08 26.46 -2.09
N VAL A 17 -18.08 25.62 -2.36
CA VAL A 17 -17.95 24.49 -3.28
C VAL A 17 -17.90 24.96 -4.73
N GLU A 18 -18.73 25.89 -5.14
CA GLU A 18 -18.70 26.45 -6.50
C GLU A 18 -17.37 27.18 -6.79
N GLU A 19 -16.85 27.93 -5.82
CA GLU A 19 -15.53 28.56 -5.94
C GLU A 19 -14.40 27.52 -6.03
N ASN A 20 -14.46 26.45 -5.25
CA ASN A 20 -13.51 25.36 -5.30
C ASN A 20 -13.58 24.60 -6.63
N MET A 21 -14.80 24.38 -7.16
CA MET A 21 -14.99 23.80 -8.49
C MET A 21 -14.45 24.69 -9.60
N LYS A 22 -14.69 26.01 -9.55
CA LYS A 22 -14.14 26.98 -10.52
C LYS A 22 -12.61 27.02 -10.45
N ARG A 23 -12.02 27.00 -9.25
CA ARG A 23 -10.57 26.96 -9.07
C ARG A 23 -9.94 25.66 -9.58
N LYS A 24 -10.61 24.52 -9.39
CA LYS A 24 -10.17 23.23 -9.96
C LYS A 24 -10.32 23.18 -11.48
N ALA A 25 -11.38 23.77 -12.03
CA ALA A 25 -11.57 23.85 -13.48
C ALA A 25 -10.51 24.74 -14.17
N ALA A 26 -10.10 25.84 -13.53
CA ALA A 26 -9.03 26.71 -14.04
C ALA A 26 -7.62 26.08 -13.96
N GLN A 27 -7.40 25.11 -13.08
CA GLN A 27 -6.15 24.34 -12.98
C GLN A 27 -6.09 23.15 -13.94
N ASN A 28 -7.17 22.81 -14.63
CA ASN A 28 -7.32 21.61 -15.47
C ASN A 28 -7.06 21.84 -16.96
N SER A 29 -6.14 22.75 -17.32
CA SER A 29 -5.65 22.89 -18.69
C SER A 29 -4.40 22.03 -18.98
N MET A 30 -4.25 20.90 -18.29
CA MET A 30 -3.23 19.89 -18.62
C MET A 30 -3.87 18.69 -19.32
N PRO A 31 -3.19 18.03 -20.28
CA PRO A 31 -3.78 16.96 -21.09
C PRO A 31 -4.26 15.80 -20.25
N HIS A 32 -5.49 15.38 -20.52
CA HIS A 32 -6.22 14.35 -19.82
C HIS A 32 -5.59 12.95 -19.92
N HIS A 33 -4.84 12.55 -18.89
CA HIS A 33 -4.86 11.19 -18.42
C HIS A 33 -5.49 11.22 -17.02
N ALA A 34 -6.83 11.29 -17.00
CA ALA A 34 -7.62 11.48 -15.79
C ALA A 34 -7.73 10.18 -15.00
N GLY A 35 -6.66 9.83 -14.25
CA GLY A 35 -6.75 8.90 -13.14
C GLY A 35 -6.88 9.67 -11.83
N CYS A 36 -7.61 9.12 -10.84
CA CYS A 36 -7.60 9.65 -9.48
C CYS A 36 -6.14 9.85 -9.00
N PRO A 37 -5.76 11.02 -8.43
CA PRO A 37 -4.38 11.24 -7.96
C PRO A 37 -3.86 10.16 -7.00
N GLY A 38 -4.75 9.49 -6.26
CA GLY A 38 -4.42 8.36 -5.38
C GLY A 38 -3.98 7.09 -6.11
N ALA A 39 -4.35 6.94 -7.39
CA ALA A 39 -3.99 5.79 -8.22
C ALA A 39 -2.81 6.07 -9.17
N MET A 40 -2.32 7.30 -9.24
CA MET A 40 -1.20 7.66 -10.11
C MET A 40 0.10 7.00 -9.64
N MET A 41 0.74 6.28 -10.56
CA MET A 41 2.04 5.65 -10.31
C MET A 41 3.11 6.71 -10.01
N ARG A 42 3.88 6.51 -8.94
CA ARG A 42 5.04 7.33 -8.57
C ARG A 42 6.16 6.45 -8.05
N GLN A 43 7.35 6.68 -8.55
CA GLN A 43 8.58 6.20 -7.93
C GLN A 43 9.10 7.29 -6.99
N ILE A 44 9.31 6.93 -5.72
CA ILE A 44 9.79 7.85 -4.69
C ILE A 44 11.27 7.59 -4.51
N ALA A 45 12.10 8.61 -4.75
CA ALA A 45 13.53 8.49 -4.56
C ALA A 45 13.88 8.17 -3.09
N PRO A 46 14.86 7.28 -2.84
CA PRO A 46 15.34 7.03 -1.49
C PRO A 46 15.83 8.33 -0.86
N LYS A 47 15.40 8.60 0.36
CA LYS A 47 15.92 9.74 1.13
C LYS A 47 17.25 9.32 1.74
N ASN A 48 18.34 9.93 1.28
CA ASN A 48 19.63 9.78 1.93
C ASN A 48 19.56 10.45 3.30
N ASP A 49 19.83 9.69 4.36
CA ASP A 49 20.00 10.22 5.71
C ASP A 49 21.28 11.06 5.74
N ILE A 50 21.19 12.34 5.36
CA ILE A 50 22.22 13.31 5.71
C ILE A 50 22.06 13.53 7.20
N ALA A 51 23.04 13.09 7.96
CA ALA A 51 23.07 13.21 9.40
C ALA A 51 23.16 14.69 9.79
N ASP A 52 22.02 15.33 10.05
CA ASP A 52 21.95 16.54 10.85
C ASP A 52 22.02 16.13 12.32
N PHE A 53 23.14 16.44 12.91
CA PHE A 53 23.56 16.10 14.26
C PHE A 53 22.99 17.12 15.26
N GLU A 54 21.70 17.21 15.44
CA GLU A 54 20.99 17.86 16.55
C GLU A 54 19.51 18.09 16.22
N SER A 55 18.72 17.01 16.25
CA SER A 55 17.29 17.13 16.62
C SER A 55 16.72 15.73 16.79
N THR A 56 15.79 15.54 17.72
CA THR A 56 14.98 14.33 17.88
C THR A 56 14.71 13.68 16.53
N LYS A 57 15.35 12.53 16.24
CA LYS A 57 15.30 11.82 14.95
C LYS A 57 13.84 11.57 14.56
N LYS A 58 13.26 12.47 13.79
CA LYS A 58 11.96 12.22 13.16
C LYS A 58 12.17 11.05 12.21
N MET A 59 11.48 9.94 12.45
CA MET A 59 11.52 8.79 11.56
C MET A 59 11.02 9.22 10.18
N GLN A 60 11.86 9.03 9.16
CA GLN A 60 11.51 9.38 7.78
C GLN A 60 10.78 8.20 7.11
N SER A 61 9.83 8.52 6.23
CA SER A 61 9.18 7.52 5.41
C SER A 61 10.19 6.83 4.50
N GLN A 62 10.19 5.50 4.51
CA GLN A 62 11.02 4.65 3.67
C GLN A 62 10.28 4.16 2.41
N LEU A 63 9.08 4.69 2.15
CA LEU A 63 8.27 4.29 1.00
C LEU A 63 8.91 4.75 -0.31
N GLN A 64 8.98 3.83 -1.30
CA GLN A 64 9.65 4.04 -2.58
C GLN A 64 8.70 3.95 -3.79
N ASN A 65 7.44 3.58 -3.58
CA ASN A 65 6.46 3.45 -4.65
C ASN A 65 5.09 4.00 -4.26
N TRP A 66 4.33 4.37 -5.26
CA TRP A 66 2.92 4.71 -5.16
C TRP A 66 2.21 4.29 -6.46
N PRO A 67 0.99 3.76 -6.42
CA PRO A 67 0.18 3.41 -5.23
C PRO A 67 0.71 2.19 -4.48
N VAL A 68 0.28 2.02 -3.21
CA VAL A 68 0.66 0.88 -2.38
C VAL A 68 -0.42 -0.22 -2.36
N GLN A 69 -1.68 0.13 -2.57
CA GLN A 69 -2.78 -0.84 -2.58
C GLN A 69 -2.66 -1.80 -3.76
N ILE A 70 -2.74 -3.11 -3.50
CA ILE A 70 -2.67 -4.15 -4.54
C ILE A 70 -3.68 -3.87 -5.64
N LYS A 71 -4.91 -3.49 -5.28
CA LYS A 71 -6.00 -3.20 -6.25
C LYS A 71 -5.66 -2.05 -7.20
N LEU A 72 -4.91 -1.06 -6.74
CA LEU A 72 -4.57 0.15 -7.50
C LEU A 72 -3.21 0.05 -8.21
N ALA A 73 -2.31 -0.80 -7.71
CA ALA A 73 -0.98 -0.95 -8.29
C ALA A 73 -1.07 -1.41 -9.75
N PRO A 74 -0.31 -0.84 -10.69
CA PRO A 74 -0.23 -1.34 -12.04
C PRO A 74 0.45 -2.71 -12.06
N ILE A 75 0.12 -3.53 -13.07
CA ILE A 75 0.75 -4.85 -13.22
C ILE A 75 2.23 -4.69 -13.59
N ASN A 76 2.54 -3.69 -14.40
CA ASN A 76 3.91 -3.41 -14.84
C ASN A 76 4.27 -1.96 -14.51
N ALA A 77 5.39 -1.79 -13.78
CA ALA A 77 5.88 -0.47 -13.38
C ALA A 77 7.41 -0.48 -13.26
N PRO A 78 8.09 0.64 -13.55
CA PRO A 78 9.54 0.73 -13.46
C PRO A 78 10.11 0.37 -12.08
N TYR A 79 9.37 0.66 -11.01
CA TYR A 79 9.81 0.37 -9.65
C TYR A 79 9.79 -1.14 -9.30
N PHE A 80 9.19 -1.99 -10.12
CA PHE A 80 9.28 -3.45 -9.96
C PHE A 80 10.56 -4.05 -10.53
N SER A 81 11.35 -3.28 -11.28
CA SER A 81 12.61 -3.78 -11.83
C SER A 81 13.60 -4.09 -10.72
N SER A 82 14.05 -5.35 -10.67
CA SER A 82 14.98 -5.88 -9.66
C SER A 82 14.52 -5.65 -8.20
N ALA A 83 13.21 -5.67 -7.97
CA ALA A 83 12.62 -5.30 -6.69
C ALA A 83 12.62 -6.44 -5.68
N ASN A 84 12.87 -6.09 -4.40
CA ASN A 84 12.44 -6.88 -3.27
C ASN A 84 11.00 -6.48 -2.94
N LEU A 85 10.05 -7.38 -3.09
CA LEU A 85 8.63 -7.09 -2.91
C LEU A 85 8.20 -7.33 -1.45
N LEU A 86 7.55 -6.36 -0.86
CA LEU A 86 6.85 -6.48 0.42
C LEU A 86 5.36 -6.54 0.16
N ILE A 87 4.70 -7.60 0.57
CA ILE A 87 3.24 -7.72 0.55
C ILE A 87 2.76 -7.79 1.99
N ALA A 88 2.05 -6.76 2.43
CA ALA A 88 1.66 -6.61 3.83
C ALA A 88 0.15 -6.43 4.00
N ALA A 89 -0.38 -6.97 5.10
CA ALA A 89 -1.75 -6.68 5.49
C ALA A 89 -1.89 -5.23 5.96
N ASP A 90 -2.99 -4.57 5.65
CA ASP A 90 -3.22 -3.15 5.95
C ASP A 90 -2.97 -2.78 7.41
N CYS A 91 -3.28 -3.68 8.35
CA CYS A 91 -3.14 -3.42 9.78
C CYS A 91 -1.69 -3.49 10.29
N THR A 92 -0.76 -4.10 9.55
CA THR A 92 0.58 -4.42 10.07
C THR A 92 1.42 -3.18 10.38
N ALA A 93 1.33 -2.15 9.54
CA ALA A 93 2.06 -0.90 9.75
C ALA A 93 1.52 -0.09 10.94
N TYR A 94 0.27 -0.30 11.33
CA TYR A 94 -0.34 0.33 12.50
C TYR A 94 -0.01 -0.42 13.79
N ALA A 95 0.09 -1.75 13.72
CA ALA A 95 0.40 -2.59 14.88
C ALA A 95 1.89 -2.53 15.24
N TYR A 96 2.80 -2.50 14.24
CA TYR A 96 4.24 -2.58 14.46
C TYR A 96 4.93 -1.23 14.28
N ALA A 97 5.43 -0.66 15.36
CA ALA A 97 5.98 0.71 15.38
C ALA A 97 7.18 0.92 14.44
N ASN A 98 8.06 -0.08 14.28
CA ASN A 98 9.27 0.03 13.44
C ASN A 98 9.03 -0.42 11.99
N PHE A 99 7.80 -0.43 11.51
CA PHE A 99 7.44 -1.00 10.21
C PHE A 99 8.22 -0.40 9.04
N HIS A 100 8.43 0.91 9.04
CA HIS A 100 9.19 1.58 7.99
C HIS A 100 10.66 1.17 7.93
N SER A 101 11.31 1.09 9.08
CA SER A 101 12.74 0.77 9.17
C SER A 101 13.04 -0.71 8.91
N GLU A 102 12.17 -1.61 9.35
CA GLU A 102 12.44 -3.05 9.29
C GLU A 102 11.81 -3.74 8.07
N PHE A 103 10.64 -3.28 7.65
CA PHE A 103 9.92 -3.95 6.57
C PHE A 103 9.91 -3.15 5.27
N ILE A 104 9.69 -1.83 5.29
CA ILE A 104 9.56 -1.02 4.07
C ILE A 104 10.91 -0.68 3.45
N LYS A 105 11.93 -0.40 4.27
CA LYS A 105 13.25 0.04 3.77
C LYS A 105 13.81 -0.91 2.71
N GLY A 106 14.09 -0.37 1.52
CA GLY A 106 14.67 -1.11 0.40
C GLY A 106 13.72 -2.10 -0.28
N LYS A 107 12.40 -1.95 -0.10
CA LYS A 107 11.39 -2.80 -0.73
C LYS A 107 10.31 -1.98 -1.43
N ILE A 108 9.73 -2.59 -2.44
CA ILE A 108 8.50 -2.10 -3.09
C ILE A 108 7.32 -2.69 -2.34
N VAL A 109 6.41 -1.83 -1.92
CA VAL A 109 5.34 -2.18 -0.98
C VAL A 109 4.01 -2.32 -1.69
N LEU A 110 3.35 -3.45 -1.46
CA LEU A 110 1.95 -3.67 -1.82
C LEU A 110 1.18 -4.06 -0.56
N ILE A 111 0.02 -3.45 -0.35
CA ILE A 111 -0.82 -3.74 0.81
C ILE A 111 -2.23 -4.11 0.40
N GLY A 112 -2.93 -4.81 1.29
CA GLY A 112 -4.33 -5.16 1.11
C GLY A 112 -4.94 -5.89 2.29
N CYS A 113 -6.27 -5.91 2.33
CA CYS A 113 -7.05 -6.65 3.32
C CYS A 113 -8.03 -7.58 2.62
N PRO A 114 -7.78 -8.89 2.59
CA PRO A 114 -8.66 -9.84 1.89
C PRO A 114 -10.07 -9.88 2.46
N LYS A 115 -10.24 -9.49 3.75
CA LYS A 115 -11.55 -9.42 4.39
C LYS A 115 -12.37 -8.20 3.96
N LEU A 116 -11.71 -7.04 3.71
CA LEU A 116 -12.39 -5.80 3.36
C LEU A 116 -12.55 -5.63 1.85
N ASP A 117 -11.57 -6.11 1.09
CA ASP A 117 -11.54 -5.91 -0.36
C ASP A 117 -12.43 -6.86 -1.15
N ASP A 118 -12.85 -7.97 -0.53
CA ASP A 118 -13.68 -9.02 -1.13
C ASP A 118 -13.18 -9.44 -2.54
N ILE A 119 -11.86 -9.62 -2.66
CA ILE A 119 -11.19 -9.97 -3.92
C ILE A 119 -10.09 -11.00 -3.67
N ASP A 120 -9.88 -11.86 -4.65
CA ASP A 120 -8.69 -12.72 -4.72
C ASP A 120 -7.51 -11.94 -5.33
N TYR A 121 -6.49 -11.72 -4.53
CA TYR A 121 -5.26 -11.06 -4.99
C TYR A 121 -4.35 -11.95 -5.83
N SER A 122 -4.57 -13.27 -5.83
CA SER A 122 -3.63 -14.24 -6.43
C SER A 122 -3.42 -13.99 -7.92
N GLU A 123 -4.49 -13.68 -8.65
CA GLU A 123 -4.39 -13.42 -10.09
C GLU A 123 -3.51 -12.21 -10.40
N LYS A 124 -3.80 -11.08 -9.76
CA LYS A 124 -3.05 -9.83 -9.99
C LYS A 124 -1.60 -9.94 -9.53
N LEU A 125 -1.36 -10.55 -8.37
CA LEU A 125 -0.01 -10.79 -7.87
C LEU A 125 0.77 -11.74 -8.77
N THR A 126 0.12 -12.76 -9.33
CA THR A 126 0.72 -13.64 -10.34
C THR A 126 1.21 -12.83 -11.55
N GLN A 127 0.38 -11.93 -12.07
CA GLN A 127 0.75 -11.10 -13.22
C GLN A 127 1.92 -10.17 -12.88
N ILE A 128 1.90 -9.52 -11.71
CA ILE A 128 2.99 -8.65 -11.24
C ILE A 128 4.29 -9.46 -11.14
N ILE A 129 4.27 -10.61 -10.48
CA ILE A 129 5.47 -11.44 -10.30
C ILE A 129 5.97 -11.98 -11.64
N LYS A 130 5.07 -12.43 -12.52
CA LYS A 130 5.44 -13.02 -13.80
C LYS A 130 6.04 -12.02 -14.77
N GLN A 131 5.50 -10.81 -14.84
CA GLN A 131 5.89 -9.80 -15.83
C GLN A 131 7.06 -8.90 -15.41
N ASN A 132 7.45 -8.91 -14.14
CA ASN A 132 8.51 -8.05 -13.63
C ASN A 132 9.68 -8.85 -13.06
N ASP A 133 10.87 -8.24 -12.98
CA ASP A 133 12.06 -8.82 -12.38
C ASP A 133 12.02 -8.68 -10.86
N ILE A 134 11.30 -9.56 -10.18
CA ILE A 134 11.21 -9.60 -8.72
C ILE A 134 12.32 -10.50 -8.16
N LYS A 135 13.08 -10.01 -7.19
CA LYS A 135 14.19 -10.72 -6.54
C LYS A 135 13.75 -11.57 -5.35
N SER A 136 12.83 -11.05 -4.55
CA SER A 136 12.35 -11.73 -3.35
C SER A 136 10.96 -11.24 -2.96
N VAL A 137 10.24 -12.04 -2.18
CA VAL A 137 8.92 -11.68 -1.64
C VAL A 137 8.94 -11.82 -0.12
N THR A 138 8.59 -10.76 0.59
CA THR A 138 8.33 -10.78 2.03
C THR A 138 6.83 -10.58 2.26
N ILE A 139 6.21 -11.50 2.97
CA ILE A 139 4.79 -11.43 3.35
C ILE A 139 4.74 -11.02 4.81
N VAL A 140 4.04 -9.95 5.13
CA VAL A 140 3.81 -9.54 6.53
C VAL A 140 2.32 -9.53 6.80
N ARG A 141 1.90 -10.32 7.78
CA ARG A 141 0.50 -10.49 8.13
C ARG A 141 0.27 -10.31 9.63
N MET A 142 -0.99 -10.07 10.01
CA MET A 142 -1.39 -10.15 11.41
C MET A 142 -1.65 -11.60 11.82
N GLU A 143 -1.57 -11.90 13.10
CA GLU A 143 -1.90 -13.21 13.68
C GLU A 143 -3.37 -13.62 13.48
N VAL A 144 -4.24 -12.66 13.19
CA VAL A 144 -5.67 -12.89 13.06
C VAL A 144 -6.01 -13.76 11.83
N PRO A 145 -7.02 -14.64 11.92
CA PRO A 145 -7.32 -15.63 10.87
C PRO A 145 -7.60 -15.02 9.50
N CYS A 146 -8.22 -13.84 9.43
CA CYS A 146 -8.54 -13.18 8.16
C CYS A 146 -7.30 -12.84 7.32
N CYS A 147 -6.14 -12.66 7.94
CA CYS A 147 -4.89 -12.41 7.22
C CYS A 147 -4.28 -13.66 6.57
N GLY A 148 -4.77 -14.86 6.90
CA GLY A 148 -4.36 -16.10 6.22
C GLY A 148 -4.67 -16.10 4.72
N GLY A 149 -5.74 -15.40 4.31
CA GLY A 149 -6.11 -15.24 2.90
C GLY A 149 -5.05 -14.49 2.09
N LEU A 150 -4.40 -13.46 2.67
CA LEU A 150 -3.31 -12.74 2.00
C LEU A 150 -2.08 -13.64 1.79
N GLU A 151 -1.69 -14.38 2.82
CA GLU A 151 -0.58 -15.33 2.74
C GLU A 151 -0.85 -16.40 1.67
N HIS A 152 -2.06 -16.96 1.66
CA HIS A 152 -2.47 -17.95 0.66
C HIS A 152 -2.40 -17.39 -0.76
N ALA A 153 -2.95 -16.19 -0.99
CA ALA A 153 -2.95 -15.55 -2.30
C ALA A 153 -1.53 -15.30 -2.81
N VAL A 154 -0.61 -14.86 -1.95
CA VAL A 154 0.80 -14.63 -2.34
C VAL A 154 1.52 -15.93 -2.67
N LYS A 155 1.35 -16.98 -1.86
CA LYS A 155 1.94 -18.30 -2.12
C LYS A 155 1.43 -18.88 -3.44
N SER A 156 0.13 -18.80 -3.68
CA SER A 156 -0.49 -19.22 -4.94
C SER A 156 0.05 -18.43 -6.14
N ALA A 157 0.23 -17.12 -5.98
CA ALA A 157 0.78 -16.25 -7.02
C ALA A 157 2.23 -16.61 -7.36
N ILE A 158 3.08 -16.89 -6.37
CA ILE A 158 4.47 -17.33 -6.60
C ILE A 158 4.48 -18.64 -7.39
N GLN A 159 3.67 -19.63 -6.98
CA GLN A 159 3.57 -20.90 -7.67
C GLN A 159 3.09 -20.74 -9.13
N ALA A 160 2.00 -19.98 -9.32
CA ALA A 160 1.41 -19.76 -10.64
C ALA A 160 2.30 -18.91 -11.57
N SER A 161 3.21 -18.11 -11.03
CA SER A 161 4.17 -17.33 -11.84
C SER A 161 5.20 -18.19 -12.55
N GLY A 162 5.45 -19.42 -12.07
CA GLY A 162 6.49 -20.30 -12.56
C GLY A 162 7.92 -19.85 -12.25
N LYS A 163 8.10 -18.80 -11.45
CA LYS A 163 9.42 -18.29 -11.03
C LYS A 163 9.85 -18.90 -9.72
N PHE A 164 11.14 -19.22 -9.64
CA PHE A 164 11.75 -19.64 -8.38
C PHE A 164 12.23 -18.38 -7.62
N LEU A 165 11.46 -17.97 -6.62
CA LEU A 165 11.73 -16.76 -5.83
C LEU A 165 11.88 -17.11 -4.36
N PRO A 166 12.90 -16.60 -3.67
CA PRO A 166 12.97 -16.69 -2.23
C PRO A 166 11.84 -15.87 -1.60
N TRP A 167 11.11 -16.47 -0.67
CA TRP A 167 10.05 -15.81 0.06
C TRP A 167 10.06 -16.17 1.54
N ARG A 168 9.52 -15.28 2.36
CA ARG A 168 9.31 -15.49 3.79
C ARG A 168 7.99 -14.89 4.25
N VAL A 169 7.46 -15.45 5.33
CA VAL A 169 6.28 -14.92 6.03
C VAL A 169 6.74 -14.40 7.39
N VAL A 170 6.21 -13.26 7.79
CA VAL A 170 6.37 -12.70 9.13
C VAL A 170 4.98 -12.42 9.68
N THR A 171 4.73 -12.92 10.90
CA THR A 171 3.47 -12.71 11.60
C THR A 171 3.64 -11.68 12.71
N ILE A 172 2.77 -10.67 12.72
CA ILE A 172 2.73 -9.62 13.74
C ILE A 172 1.50 -9.84 14.61
N SER A 173 1.69 -9.79 15.93
CA SER A 173 0.59 -9.83 16.90
C SER A 173 -0.15 -8.50 16.96
N ILE A 174 -1.35 -8.50 17.53
CA ILE A 174 -2.15 -7.29 17.75
C ILE A 174 -1.47 -6.28 18.70
N ASP A 175 -0.56 -6.74 19.57
CA ASP A 175 0.26 -5.91 20.47
C ASP A 175 1.59 -5.48 19.81
N GLY A 176 1.78 -5.71 18.52
CA GLY A 176 2.93 -5.22 17.79
C GLY A 176 4.23 -6.00 18.04
N LYS A 177 4.15 -7.31 18.29
CA LYS A 177 5.32 -8.18 18.40
C LYS A 177 5.44 -9.07 17.17
N ILE A 178 6.65 -9.40 16.78
CA ILE A 178 6.91 -10.43 15.77
C ILE A 178 6.81 -11.79 16.46
N LEU A 179 6.04 -12.72 15.87
CA LEU A 179 5.70 -14.04 16.42
C LEU A 179 6.45 -15.20 15.77
N ASP A 180 7.58 -14.99 15.14
CA ASP A 180 8.35 -16.06 14.44
C ASP A 180 9.34 -16.74 15.36
#